data_1132933c1b1660188c7de3a5fc3762b3
#
_entry.id   1132933c1b1660188c7de3a5fc3762b3
#
_cell.length_a   1.000
_cell.length_b   1.000
_cell.length_c   1.000
_cell.angle_alpha   90.00
_cell.angle_beta   90.00
_cell.angle_gamma   90.00
#
_symmetry.space_group_name_H-M   'P 1'
#
loop_
_entity.id
_entity.type
_entity.pdbx_description
1 polymer ?
#
loop_
_entity_poly.entity_id
_entity_poly.type
_entity_poly.pdbx_seq_one_letter_code
_entity_poly.pdbx_strand_id
1 'polypeptide(L)'
;TGMGLSGQPNEGADIGGFAGPAPDEELFVRWVQNGVFQPRFSIHSASNDNTVTEPWMYRDSADLIRSAILLRYRLAPYLYSAEYEASQTGAPIMRALVYEFQNDPNVYDESFEFLYGRDILVANVIEPGATTRKVYLPAGCKWYDWNNNFACYEGGQTIEVPVTLETIPMFLREGAIVPMALNQLMSMERDHATGLHITMVPGEERTYVLYDDDGVTNDYKKGLCRKTTIHMSGTDVVKVDFSSEGEYTDFVKDMEVEMVRKDRSPFWVALGDEKLEHFLNRRKFDAAAKGWYYSQTKKAVLVKYPNPGRDINHGIAGIGQPQESKTENGMQITLTVSFEDFDLIGM
;
A
#
# COMPACT_ATOMS: atom_id res chain seq x y z
N THR A 1 -1.58 -19.05 2.53
CA THR A 1 -1.73 -19.05 1.04
C THR A 1 -2.68 -20.16 0.56
N GLY A 2 -2.55 -21.42 1.06
CA GLY A 2 -3.38 -22.55 0.61
C GLY A 2 -4.88 -22.39 0.84
N MET A 3 -5.30 -21.81 1.97
CA MET A 3 -6.70 -21.50 2.27
C MET A 3 -7.26 -20.48 1.26
N GLY A 4 -6.48 -19.45 0.92
CA GLY A 4 -6.85 -18.48 -0.10
C GLY A 4 -7.11 -19.12 -1.47
N LEU A 5 -6.26 -20.07 -1.91
CA LEU A 5 -6.48 -20.84 -3.14
C LEU A 5 -7.73 -21.74 -3.07
N SER A 6 -8.20 -22.06 -1.86
CA SER A 6 -9.41 -22.85 -1.63
C SER A 6 -10.68 -21.98 -1.49
N GLY A 7 -10.61 -20.69 -1.79
CA GLY A 7 -11.74 -19.77 -1.73
C GLY A 7 -12.05 -19.22 -0.34
N GLN A 8 -11.08 -19.28 0.57
CA GLN A 8 -11.18 -18.70 1.92
C GLN A 8 -10.17 -17.54 2.04
N PRO A 9 -10.52 -16.35 1.54
CA PRO A 9 -9.60 -15.23 1.45
C PRO A 9 -9.26 -14.57 2.80
N ASN A 10 -10.16 -14.66 3.78
CA ASN A 10 -10.04 -13.98 5.07
C ASN A 10 -9.59 -14.96 6.16
N GLU A 11 -8.29 -15.28 6.17
CA GLU A 11 -7.67 -16.27 7.03
C GLU A 11 -6.48 -15.67 7.82
N GLY A 12 -6.14 -16.29 8.93
CA GLY A 12 -4.96 -15.96 9.72
C GLY A 12 -4.71 -16.94 10.85
N ALA A 13 -3.44 -17.24 11.08
CA ALA A 13 -2.99 -18.09 12.17
C ALA A 13 -3.00 -17.34 13.52
N ASP A 14 -2.98 -18.11 14.60
CA ASP A 14 -2.74 -17.60 15.95
C ASP A 14 -1.24 -17.29 16.10
N ILE A 15 -0.91 -15.99 16.08
CA ILE A 15 0.47 -15.51 16.10
C ILE A 15 1.06 -15.73 17.48
N GLY A 16 2.24 -16.33 17.52
CA GLY A 16 2.92 -16.75 18.74
C GLY A 16 2.59 -18.17 19.17
N GLY A 17 1.65 -18.85 18.48
CA GLY A 17 1.22 -20.23 18.73
C GLY A 17 0.08 -20.33 19.72
N PHE A 18 -0.91 -21.15 19.40
CA PHE A 18 -2.11 -21.34 20.23
C PHE A 18 -1.83 -22.17 21.49
N ALA A 19 -1.03 -23.23 21.37
CA ALA A 19 -0.68 -24.14 22.44
C ALA A 19 0.78 -24.60 22.30
N GLY A 20 1.34 -25.17 23.37
CA GLY A 20 2.73 -25.57 23.44
C GLY A 20 3.64 -24.49 24.05
N PRO A 21 4.97 -24.66 24.03
CA PRO A 21 5.89 -23.71 24.65
C PRO A 21 5.84 -22.36 23.92
N ALA A 22 5.94 -21.28 24.71
CA ALA A 22 6.06 -19.93 24.15
C ALA A 22 7.27 -19.86 23.21
N PRO A 23 7.15 -19.14 22.06
CA PRO A 23 8.28 -18.95 21.15
C PRO A 23 9.40 -18.15 21.80
N ASP A 24 10.63 -18.35 21.36
CA ASP A 24 11.71 -17.43 21.68
C ASP A 24 11.47 -16.06 21.02
N GLU A 25 12.30 -15.10 21.38
CA GLU A 25 12.13 -13.70 20.98
C GLU A 25 12.24 -13.51 19.46
N GLU A 26 13.22 -14.15 18.80
CA GLU A 26 13.38 -14.06 17.34
C GLU A 26 12.17 -14.66 16.62
N LEU A 27 11.75 -15.85 17.01
CA LEU A 27 10.59 -16.52 16.42
C LEU A 27 9.33 -15.68 16.58
N PHE A 28 9.10 -15.10 17.76
CA PHE A 28 7.93 -14.26 17.99
C PHE A 28 7.94 -13.02 17.10
N VAL A 29 9.06 -12.31 17.02
CA VAL A 29 9.19 -11.14 16.12
C VAL A 29 8.92 -11.54 14.67
N ARG A 30 9.53 -12.63 14.18
CA ARG A 30 9.32 -13.13 12.80
C ARG A 30 7.87 -13.54 12.57
N TRP A 31 7.22 -14.13 13.57
CA TRP A 31 5.81 -14.51 13.48
C TRP A 31 4.90 -13.29 13.38
N VAL A 32 5.15 -12.24 14.16
CA VAL A 32 4.44 -10.95 14.04
C VAL A 32 4.69 -10.33 12.68
N GLN A 33 5.93 -10.32 12.17
CA GLN A 33 6.29 -9.80 10.85
C GLN A 33 5.56 -10.53 9.70
N ASN A 34 5.31 -11.82 9.83
CA ASN A 34 4.43 -12.56 8.90
C ASN A 34 2.97 -12.19 9.12
N GLY A 35 2.53 -12.19 10.38
CA GLY A 35 1.14 -12.01 10.77
C GLY A 35 0.54 -10.70 10.29
N VAL A 36 1.31 -9.61 10.23
CA VAL A 36 0.81 -8.28 9.82
C VAL A 36 0.28 -8.26 8.38
N PHE A 37 0.63 -9.24 7.56
CA PHE A 37 0.11 -9.42 6.20
C PHE A 37 -1.04 -10.42 6.11
N GLN A 38 -1.36 -11.11 7.21
CA GLN A 38 -2.53 -12.00 7.23
C GLN A 38 -3.81 -11.18 7.34
N PRO A 39 -4.89 -11.52 6.63
CA PRO A 39 -6.19 -10.84 6.77
C PRO A 39 -6.65 -10.78 8.22
N ARG A 40 -6.78 -11.92 8.89
CA ARG A 40 -6.95 -11.98 10.34
C ARG A 40 -5.58 -11.86 11.02
N PHE A 41 -5.35 -10.77 11.71
CA PHE A 41 -4.16 -10.58 12.55
C PHE A 41 -4.56 -10.75 14.02
N SER A 42 -4.07 -11.80 14.66
CA SER A 42 -4.40 -12.08 16.06
C SER A 42 -3.20 -12.71 16.76
N ILE A 43 -2.64 -12.02 17.73
CA ILE A 43 -1.74 -12.60 18.71
C ILE A 43 -2.65 -13.31 19.72
N HIS A 44 -2.64 -14.64 19.72
CA HIS A 44 -3.60 -15.44 20.45
C HIS A 44 -3.01 -16.78 20.89
N SER A 45 -3.26 -17.13 22.16
CA SER A 45 -2.80 -18.38 22.75
C SER A 45 -3.83 -18.92 23.74
N ALA A 46 -3.79 -20.24 23.97
CA ALA A 46 -4.54 -20.87 25.04
C ALA A 46 -3.99 -20.40 26.40
N SER A 47 -4.88 -20.10 27.34
CA SER A 47 -4.48 -19.61 28.66
C SER A 47 -4.35 -20.74 29.74
N ASN A 48 -4.66 -21.99 29.39
CA ASN A 48 -4.78 -23.08 30.32
C ASN A 48 -3.48 -23.86 30.57
N ASP A 49 -2.42 -23.60 29.81
CA ASP A 49 -1.13 -24.28 29.85
C ASP A 49 0.07 -23.36 30.13
N ASN A 50 -0.17 -22.12 30.58
CA ASN A 50 0.83 -21.09 30.82
C ASN A 50 1.65 -20.70 29.58
N THR A 51 1.11 -20.87 28.40
CA THR A 51 1.74 -20.50 27.12
C THR A 51 1.24 -19.18 26.57
N VAL A 52 0.71 -18.31 27.43
CA VAL A 52 0.27 -16.97 27.02
C VAL A 52 1.42 -16.23 26.39
N THR A 53 1.18 -15.70 25.19
CA THR A 53 2.17 -14.99 24.38
C THR A 53 1.63 -13.60 24.05
N GLU A 54 2.30 -12.56 24.56
CA GLU A 54 1.86 -11.19 24.41
C GLU A 54 3.03 -10.29 23.99
N PRO A 55 2.82 -9.25 23.17
CA PRO A 55 3.90 -8.38 22.67
C PRO A 55 4.78 -7.77 23.76
N TRP A 56 4.20 -7.41 24.91
CA TRP A 56 4.93 -6.77 26.00
C TRP A 56 5.80 -7.73 26.83
N MET A 57 5.71 -9.03 26.58
CA MET A 57 6.58 -10.03 27.21
C MET A 57 7.99 -10.03 26.60
N TYR A 58 8.13 -9.59 25.37
CA TYR A 58 9.39 -9.49 24.60
C TYR A 58 9.91 -8.06 24.62
N ARG A 59 10.43 -7.65 25.78
CA ARG A 59 10.76 -6.24 26.07
C ARG A 59 11.87 -5.67 25.19
N ASP A 60 12.87 -6.48 24.89
CA ASP A 60 14.04 -6.06 24.12
C ASP A 60 13.68 -5.87 22.63
N SER A 61 12.65 -6.56 22.16
CA SER A 61 12.13 -6.45 20.79
C SER A 61 10.79 -5.71 20.68
N ALA A 62 10.33 -5.06 21.74
CA ALA A 62 9.01 -4.38 21.75
C ALA A 62 8.88 -3.33 20.64
N ASP A 63 9.96 -2.62 20.30
CA ASP A 63 9.95 -1.61 19.23
C ASP A 63 9.90 -2.25 17.84
N LEU A 64 10.50 -3.41 17.63
CA LEU A 64 10.42 -4.17 16.40
C LEU A 64 9.00 -4.68 16.17
N ILE A 65 8.40 -5.25 17.21
CA ILE A 65 7.02 -5.73 17.20
C ILE A 65 6.06 -4.56 16.89
N ARG A 66 6.22 -3.44 17.57
CA ARG A 66 5.45 -2.22 17.33
C ARG A 66 5.58 -1.73 15.90
N SER A 67 6.80 -1.69 15.36
CA SER A 67 7.06 -1.24 14.00
C SER A 67 6.35 -2.11 12.96
N ALA A 68 6.34 -3.44 13.15
CA ALA A 68 5.61 -4.36 12.28
C ALA A 68 4.08 -4.13 12.37
N ILE A 69 3.53 -3.94 13.56
CA ILE A 69 2.11 -3.65 13.76
C ILE A 69 1.75 -2.29 13.11
N LEU A 70 2.59 -1.27 13.29
CA LEU A 70 2.37 0.04 12.67
C LEU A 70 2.41 -0.02 11.13
N LEU A 71 3.22 -0.90 10.55
CA LEU A 71 3.19 -1.14 9.10
C LEU A 71 1.81 -1.65 8.65
N ARG A 72 1.20 -2.60 9.39
CA ARG A 72 -0.16 -3.06 9.10
C ARG A 72 -1.16 -1.90 9.15
N TYR A 73 -1.10 -1.06 10.17
CA TYR A 73 -1.99 0.10 10.30
C TYR A 73 -1.78 1.10 9.16
N ARG A 74 -0.55 1.33 8.74
CA ARG A 74 -0.26 2.15 7.54
C ARG A 74 -0.87 1.55 6.28
N LEU A 75 -0.81 0.23 6.12
CA LEU A 75 -1.37 -0.49 4.98
C LEU A 75 -2.89 -0.71 5.09
N ALA A 76 -3.57 -0.20 6.12
CA ALA A 76 -5.00 -0.40 6.32
C ALA A 76 -5.87 -0.02 5.11
N PRO A 77 -5.66 1.10 4.40
CA PRO A 77 -6.42 1.42 3.19
C PRO A 77 -6.23 0.39 2.07
N TYR A 78 -5.01 -0.13 1.92
CA TYR A 78 -4.70 -1.18 0.95
C TYR A 78 -5.36 -2.51 1.33
N LEU A 79 -5.25 -2.91 2.60
CA LEU A 79 -5.89 -4.12 3.12
C LEU A 79 -7.41 -4.06 2.96
N TYR A 80 -8.04 -2.96 3.36
CA TYR A 80 -9.50 -2.83 3.31
C TYR A 80 -10.03 -2.90 1.89
N SER A 81 -9.31 -2.32 0.93
CA SER A 81 -9.62 -2.45 -0.50
C SER A 81 -9.43 -3.89 -1.00
N ALA A 82 -8.42 -4.61 -0.52
CA ALA A 82 -8.24 -6.02 -0.85
C ALA A 82 -9.32 -6.92 -0.24
N GLU A 83 -9.82 -6.60 0.95
CA GLU A 83 -10.98 -7.26 1.57
C GLU A 83 -12.26 -7.00 0.78
N TYR A 84 -12.44 -5.77 0.29
CA TYR A 84 -13.54 -5.46 -0.62
C TYR A 84 -13.43 -6.30 -1.91
N GLU A 85 -12.26 -6.33 -2.58
CA GLU A 85 -12.03 -7.18 -3.76
C GLU A 85 -12.36 -8.65 -3.46
N ALA A 86 -11.88 -9.16 -2.33
CA ALA A 86 -12.14 -10.53 -1.89
C ALA A 86 -13.64 -10.80 -1.70
N SER A 87 -14.39 -9.85 -1.15
CA SER A 87 -15.85 -9.97 -0.97
C SER A 87 -16.62 -10.02 -2.28
N GLN A 88 -16.09 -9.43 -3.35
CA GLN A 88 -16.72 -9.39 -4.68
C GLN A 88 -16.33 -10.59 -5.56
N THR A 89 -15.10 -11.07 -5.43
CA THR A 89 -14.50 -12.01 -6.39
C THR A 89 -14.02 -13.32 -5.75
N GLY A 90 -13.89 -13.38 -4.43
CA GLY A 90 -13.24 -14.48 -3.74
C GLY A 90 -11.71 -14.47 -3.87
N ALA A 91 -11.11 -13.43 -4.44
CA ALA A 91 -9.66 -13.32 -4.59
C ALA A 91 -8.96 -13.36 -3.23
N PRO A 92 -7.87 -14.14 -3.07
CA PRO A 92 -7.14 -14.18 -1.82
C PRO A 92 -6.45 -12.84 -1.54
N ILE A 93 -6.39 -12.45 -0.27
CA ILE A 93 -5.68 -11.25 0.18
C ILE A 93 -4.20 -11.57 0.32
N MET A 94 -3.87 -12.68 1.00
CA MET A 94 -2.53 -13.28 1.03
C MET A 94 -2.45 -14.32 -0.08
N ARG A 95 -1.93 -13.92 -1.25
CA ARG A 95 -1.98 -14.72 -2.50
C ARG A 95 -0.76 -15.62 -2.63
N ALA A 96 -0.97 -16.91 -2.87
CA ALA A 96 0.12 -17.74 -3.37
C ALA A 96 0.61 -17.18 -4.72
N LEU A 97 1.92 -17.22 -4.97
CA LEU A 97 2.50 -16.64 -6.20
C LEU A 97 1.88 -17.22 -7.47
N VAL A 98 1.54 -18.51 -7.46
CA VAL A 98 0.88 -19.20 -8.58
C VAL A 98 -0.49 -18.60 -8.94
N TYR A 99 -1.15 -17.90 -8.01
CA TYR A 99 -2.43 -17.25 -8.28
C TYR A 99 -2.31 -16.15 -9.35
N GLU A 100 -1.22 -15.38 -9.32
CA GLU A 100 -0.95 -14.29 -10.28
C GLU A 100 0.01 -14.73 -11.41
N PHE A 101 0.91 -15.69 -11.16
CA PHE A 101 2.00 -16.08 -12.08
C PHE A 101 1.88 -17.53 -12.53
N GLN A 102 0.71 -17.91 -13.08
CA GLN A 102 0.37 -19.28 -13.47
C GLN A 102 1.28 -19.85 -14.58
N ASN A 103 1.94 -18.99 -15.34
CA ASN A 103 2.86 -19.42 -16.43
C ASN A 103 4.31 -19.53 -15.98
N ASP A 104 4.62 -19.25 -14.70
CA ASP A 104 5.96 -19.38 -14.14
C ASP A 104 6.07 -20.67 -13.33
N PRO A 105 6.73 -21.73 -13.83
CA PRO A 105 6.81 -23.00 -13.11
C PRO A 105 7.59 -22.93 -11.80
N ASN A 106 8.42 -21.89 -11.61
CA ASN A 106 9.22 -21.76 -10.38
C ASN A 106 8.37 -21.35 -9.15
N VAL A 107 7.12 -20.91 -9.35
CA VAL A 107 6.23 -20.52 -8.26
C VAL A 107 5.22 -21.60 -7.86
N TYR A 108 5.20 -22.75 -8.53
CA TYR A 108 4.18 -23.78 -8.30
C TYR A 108 4.26 -24.40 -6.89
N ASP A 109 5.46 -24.60 -6.41
CA ASP A 109 5.74 -25.19 -5.08
C ASP A 109 6.22 -24.13 -4.07
N GLU A 110 6.21 -22.83 -4.43
CA GLU A 110 6.62 -21.77 -3.51
C GLU A 110 5.56 -21.53 -2.44
N SER A 111 5.94 -21.72 -1.17
CA SER A 111 5.05 -21.61 -0.01
C SER A 111 5.47 -20.53 0.99
N PHE A 112 6.70 -20.02 0.90
CA PHE A 112 7.29 -19.07 1.86
C PHE A 112 7.36 -17.64 1.34
N GLU A 113 6.94 -17.44 0.10
CA GLU A 113 6.75 -16.14 -0.52
C GLU A 113 5.31 -16.02 -1.00
N PHE A 114 4.76 -14.82 -0.91
CA PHE A 114 3.38 -14.57 -1.29
C PHE A 114 3.20 -13.12 -1.74
N LEU A 115 2.11 -12.84 -2.42
CA LEU A 115 1.67 -11.48 -2.64
C LEU A 115 0.68 -11.07 -1.54
N TYR A 116 0.88 -9.89 -0.99
CA TYR A 116 -0.12 -9.18 -0.20
C TYR A 116 -0.92 -8.26 -1.12
N GLY A 117 -2.19 -8.59 -1.32
CA GLY A 117 -2.98 -8.06 -2.42
C GLY A 117 -2.37 -8.46 -3.77
N ARG A 118 -2.32 -7.53 -4.73
CA ARG A 118 -1.79 -7.76 -6.09
C ARG A 118 -0.36 -7.27 -6.30
N ASP A 119 0.10 -6.36 -5.43
CA ASP A 119 1.20 -5.46 -5.76
C ASP A 119 2.43 -5.61 -4.85
N ILE A 120 2.31 -6.27 -3.70
CA ILE A 120 3.41 -6.38 -2.72
C ILE A 120 3.81 -7.85 -2.58
N LEU A 121 4.99 -8.21 -3.08
CA LEU A 121 5.61 -9.49 -2.78
C LEU A 121 6.27 -9.41 -1.41
N VAL A 122 5.98 -10.39 -0.55
CA VAL A 122 6.54 -10.53 0.79
C VAL A 122 7.29 -11.85 0.88
N ALA A 123 8.56 -11.79 1.29
CA ALA A 123 9.42 -12.95 1.48
C ALA A 123 9.89 -13.01 2.94
N ASN A 124 9.05 -13.52 3.83
CA ASN A 124 9.36 -13.58 5.25
C ASN A 124 10.66 -14.36 5.52
N VAL A 125 11.40 -13.92 6.54
CA VAL A 125 12.56 -14.64 7.05
C VAL A 125 12.05 -15.76 7.97
N ILE A 126 12.38 -17.00 7.64
CA ILE A 126 11.87 -18.20 8.32
C ILE A 126 12.97 -19.02 9.00
N GLU A 127 14.23 -18.75 8.66
CA GLU A 127 15.37 -19.46 9.27
C GLU A 127 15.90 -18.67 10.47
N PRO A 128 16.10 -19.32 11.63
CA PRO A 128 16.63 -18.64 12.81
C PRO A 128 18.05 -18.14 12.58
N GLY A 129 18.35 -16.94 13.06
CA GLY A 129 19.66 -16.30 12.94
C GLY A 129 20.08 -15.92 11.52
N ALA A 130 19.12 -15.90 10.56
CA ALA A 130 19.43 -15.57 9.19
C ALA A 130 19.94 -14.12 9.04
N THR A 131 21.01 -13.96 8.28
CA THR A 131 21.57 -12.67 7.89
C THR A 131 21.32 -12.32 6.42
N THR A 132 20.84 -13.29 5.64
CA THR A 132 20.41 -13.14 4.26
C THR A 132 19.12 -13.94 4.00
N ARG A 133 18.36 -13.52 2.99
CA ARG A 133 17.17 -14.24 2.49
C ARG A 133 17.24 -14.34 0.96
N LYS A 134 17.15 -15.54 0.45
CA LYS A 134 16.96 -15.76 -0.98
C LYS A 134 15.49 -15.54 -1.33
N VAL A 135 15.23 -14.71 -2.34
CA VAL A 135 13.89 -14.34 -2.78
C VAL A 135 13.76 -14.65 -4.26
N TYR A 136 12.76 -15.41 -4.63
CA TYR A 136 12.41 -15.59 -6.04
C TYR A 136 11.50 -14.45 -6.49
N LEU A 137 11.92 -13.75 -7.52
CA LEU A 137 11.12 -12.69 -8.14
C LEU A 137 10.42 -13.28 -9.37
N PRO A 138 9.08 -13.47 -9.34
CA PRO A 138 8.33 -14.07 -10.44
C PRO A 138 8.58 -13.39 -11.80
N ALA A 139 8.61 -14.20 -12.85
CA ALA A 139 8.83 -13.73 -14.21
C ALA A 139 7.64 -12.92 -14.75
N GLY A 140 7.91 -12.09 -15.77
CA GLY A 140 6.89 -11.35 -16.52
C GLY A 140 6.72 -9.89 -16.14
N CYS A 141 7.38 -9.42 -15.08
CA CYS A 141 7.40 -8.00 -14.69
C CYS A 141 8.69 -7.66 -13.95
N LYS A 142 8.92 -6.39 -13.69
CA LYS A 142 9.99 -5.92 -12.81
C LYS A 142 9.52 -5.82 -11.37
N TRP A 143 10.50 -5.86 -10.45
CA TRP A 143 10.29 -5.79 -9.01
C TRP A 143 11.16 -4.71 -8.40
N TYR A 144 10.62 -4.00 -7.42
CA TYR A 144 11.26 -2.84 -6.79
C TYR A 144 11.37 -3.08 -5.29
N ASP A 145 12.61 -3.19 -4.79
CA ASP A 145 12.91 -3.49 -3.39
C ASP A 145 12.51 -2.33 -2.47
N TRP A 146 11.46 -2.54 -1.69
CA TRP A 146 10.95 -1.55 -0.74
C TRP A 146 12.00 -1.07 0.27
N ASN A 147 12.84 -1.99 0.71
CA ASN A 147 13.83 -1.73 1.76
C ASN A 147 15.13 -1.12 1.23
N ASN A 148 15.35 -1.16 -0.09
CA ASN A 148 16.59 -0.69 -0.73
C ASN A 148 16.33 0.44 -1.73
N ASN A 149 15.66 1.52 -1.28
CA ASN A 149 15.38 2.70 -2.11
C ASN A 149 14.77 2.35 -3.48
N PHE A 150 13.88 1.39 -3.52
CA PHE A 150 13.24 0.87 -4.73
C PHE A 150 14.25 0.38 -5.79
N ALA A 151 15.33 -0.29 -5.37
CA ALA A 151 16.22 -0.97 -6.29
C ALA A 151 15.42 -1.93 -7.18
N CYS A 152 15.64 -1.82 -8.51
CA CYS A 152 14.85 -2.55 -9.50
C CYS A 152 15.57 -3.84 -9.92
N TYR A 153 14.82 -4.90 -10.04
CA TYR A 153 15.24 -6.20 -10.49
C TYR A 153 14.34 -6.71 -11.60
N GLU A 154 14.90 -7.38 -12.59
CA GLU A 154 14.10 -8.14 -13.55
C GLU A 154 13.47 -9.36 -12.84
N GLY A 155 12.25 -9.74 -13.26
CA GLY A 155 11.65 -10.99 -12.79
C GLY A 155 12.29 -12.23 -13.41
N GLY A 156 11.88 -13.41 -12.94
CA GLY A 156 12.40 -14.70 -13.38
C GLY A 156 13.75 -15.07 -12.79
N GLN A 157 14.11 -14.52 -11.63
CA GLN A 157 15.39 -14.78 -10.97
C GLN A 157 15.25 -14.88 -9.46
N THR A 158 16.20 -15.58 -8.84
CA THR A 158 16.39 -15.56 -7.39
C THR A 158 17.48 -14.55 -7.05
N ILE A 159 17.18 -13.65 -6.13
CA ILE A 159 18.15 -12.72 -5.55
C ILE A 159 18.42 -13.06 -4.10
N GLU A 160 19.53 -12.59 -3.55
CA GLU A 160 19.83 -12.69 -2.12
C GLU A 160 19.87 -11.29 -1.52
N VAL A 161 19.06 -11.06 -0.49
CA VAL A 161 18.99 -9.78 0.21
C VAL A 161 19.51 -9.89 1.63
N PRO A 162 20.23 -8.87 2.13
CA PRO A 162 20.66 -8.84 3.54
C PRO A 162 19.44 -8.62 4.43
N VAL A 163 19.41 -9.31 5.56
CA VAL A 163 18.32 -9.18 6.55
C VAL A 163 18.88 -9.05 7.95
N THR A 164 18.13 -8.31 8.76
CA THR A 164 18.30 -8.21 10.22
C THR A 164 16.97 -8.57 10.86
N LEU A 165 16.89 -8.60 12.17
CA LEU A 165 15.60 -8.84 12.86
C LEU A 165 14.56 -7.73 12.56
N GLU A 166 14.99 -6.56 12.13
CA GLU A 166 14.11 -5.46 11.71
C GLU A 166 13.55 -5.64 10.29
N THR A 167 14.19 -6.46 9.46
CA THR A 167 13.91 -6.52 8.02
C THR A 167 12.74 -7.43 7.71
N ILE A 168 11.76 -6.90 6.99
CA ILE A 168 10.73 -7.67 6.28
C ILE A 168 11.00 -7.48 4.79
N PRO A 169 11.56 -8.46 4.08
CA PRO A 169 11.80 -8.32 2.64
C PRO A 169 10.48 -8.16 1.89
N MET A 170 10.33 -7.00 1.23
CA MET A 170 9.15 -6.64 0.44
C MET A 170 9.57 -6.05 -0.90
N PHE A 171 8.81 -6.39 -1.94
CA PHE A 171 9.04 -5.87 -3.29
C PHE A 171 7.73 -5.39 -3.90
N LEU A 172 7.77 -4.24 -4.54
CA LEU A 172 6.64 -3.76 -5.32
C LEU A 172 6.73 -4.30 -6.75
N ARG A 173 5.60 -4.78 -7.24
CA ARG A 173 5.45 -5.16 -8.64
C ARG A 173 5.46 -3.93 -9.55
N GLU A 174 5.99 -4.05 -10.76
CA GLU A 174 5.77 -3.04 -11.81
C GLU A 174 4.26 -2.82 -12.03
N GLY A 175 3.84 -1.56 -12.13
CA GLY A 175 2.42 -1.19 -12.16
C GLY A 175 1.77 -1.08 -10.77
N ALA A 176 2.48 -1.30 -9.66
CA ALA A 176 1.90 -1.25 -8.32
C ALA A 176 1.28 0.11 -7.99
N ILE A 177 0.12 0.06 -7.31
CA ILE A 177 -0.56 1.20 -6.70
C ILE A 177 -0.90 0.81 -5.26
N VAL A 178 -0.18 1.38 -4.29
CA VAL A 178 -0.29 0.99 -2.87
C VAL A 178 -0.70 2.20 -2.03
N PRO A 179 -2.00 2.38 -1.76
CA PRO A 179 -2.47 3.40 -0.84
C PRO A 179 -2.19 3.01 0.61
N MET A 180 -1.68 3.96 1.38
CA MET A 180 -1.37 3.83 2.80
C MET A 180 -1.92 5.03 3.57
N ALA A 181 -2.20 4.87 4.86
CA ALA A 181 -2.49 6.00 5.73
C ALA A 181 -1.24 6.89 5.88
N LEU A 182 -1.40 8.19 5.66
CA LEU A 182 -0.33 9.18 5.84
C LEU A 182 -0.12 9.49 7.32
N ASN A 183 -1.21 9.59 8.08
CA ASN A 183 -1.17 9.73 9.53
C ASN A 183 -1.02 8.37 10.22
N GLN A 184 -0.43 8.39 11.42
CA GLN A 184 -0.33 7.19 12.24
C GLN A 184 -1.70 6.84 12.83
N LEU A 185 -2.15 5.61 12.57
CA LEU A 185 -3.33 5.02 13.17
C LEU A 185 -2.90 4.18 14.38
N MET A 186 -3.61 4.31 15.49
CA MET A 186 -3.40 3.54 16.73
C MET A 186 -4.56 2.59 17.03
N SER A 187 -5.71 2.77 16.37
CA SER A 187 -6.90 1.94 16.51
C SER A 187 -7.74 2.04 15.25
N MET A 188 -8.09 0.90 14.66
CA MET A 188 -8.97 0.86 13.49
C MET A 188 -10.44 1.22 13.81
N GLU A 189 -10.82 1.17 15.08
CA GLU A 189 -12.17 1.55 15.51
C GLU A 189 -12.34 3.06 15.75
N ARG A 190 -11.26 3.75 16.08
CA ARG A 190 -11.30 5.15 16.55
C ARG A 190 -10.57 6.12 15.65
N ASP A 191 -9.59 5.61 14.92
CA ASP A 191 -8.71 6.44 14.10
C ASP A 191 -9.04 6.22 12.62
N HIS A 192 -9.10 7.30 11.87
CA HIS A 192 -9.31 7.29 10.43
C HIS A 192 -8.08 7.81 9.69
N ALA A 193 -7.87 7.32 8.47
CA ALA A 193 -6.88 7.92 7.60
C ALA A 193 -7.31 9.35 7.23
N THR A 194 -6.59 10.34 7.73
CA THR A 194 -6.83 11.76 7.42
C THR A 194 -6.01 12.26 6.24
N GLY A 195 -5.10 11.44 5.76
CA GLY A 195 -4.32 11.62 4.55
C GLY A 195 -3.94 10.27 3.97
N LEU A 196 -3.72 10.23 2.66
CA LEU A 196 -3.23 9.05 1.95
C LEU A 196 -1.85 9.31 1.38
N HIS A 197 -0.96 8.35 1.60
CA HIS A 197 0.29 8.20 0.88
C HIS A 197 0.15 7.06 -0.11
N ILE A 198 0.28 7.33 -1.40
CA ILE A 198 0.11 6.32 -2.44
C ILE A 198 1.45 6.10 -3.14
N THR A 199 2.06 4.94 -2.90
CA THR A 199 3.27 4.55 -3.64
C THR A 199 2.85 3.94 -4.97
N MET A 200 3.40 4.46 -6.06
CA MET A 200 3.11 4.06 -7.43
C MET A 200 4.39 3.68 -8.18
N VAL A 201 4.33 2.60 -8.92
CA VAL A 201 5.43 2.13 -9.77
C VAL A 201 4.99 2.19 -11.23
N PRO A 202 5.35 3.25 -11.99
CA PRO A 202 5.01 3.35 -13.40
C PRO A 202 5.66 2.23 -14.23
N GLY A 203 5.00 1.84 -15.32
CA GLY A 203 5.49 0.81 -16.25
C GLY A 203 4.32 0.13 -16.93
N GLU A 204 3.69 -0.82 -16.27
CA GLU A 204 2.46 -1.45 -16.74
C GLU A 204 1.26 -0.54 -16.49
N GLU A 205 0.37 -0.41 -17.48
CA GLU A 205 -0.92 0.26 -17.29
C GLU A 205 -1.75 -0.50 -16.25
N ARG A 206 -2.26 0.22 -15.25
CA ARG A 206 -2.92 -0.38 -14.09
C ARG A 206 -4.12 0.41 -13.62
N THR A 207 -5.15 -0.33 -13.25
CA THR A 207 -6.32 0.20 -12.53
C THR A 207 -6.39 -0.43 -11.14
N TYR A 208 -6.58 0.41 -10.13
CA TYR A 208 -6.78 0.04 -8.73
C TYR A 208 -8.08 0.66 -8.21
N VAL A 209 -8.83 -0.07 -7.41
CA VAL A 209 -10.03 0.45 -6.74
C VAL A 209 -9.74 0.58 -5.25
N LEU A 210 -9.65 1.82 -4.79
CA LEU A 210 -9.62 2.14 -3.38
C LEU A 210 -11.05 2.18 -2.85
N TYR A 211 -11.35 1.34 -1.88
CA TYR A 211 -12.66 1.24 -1.25
C TYR A 211 -12.63 1.80 0.17
N ASP A 212 -13.69 2.53 0.54
CA ASP A 212 -13.86 3.05 1.89
C ASP A 212 -15.35 3.10 2.28
N ASP A 213 -15.65 2.90 3.55
CA ASP A 213 -16.94 3.08 4.20
C ASP A 213 -16.73 3.38 5.70
N ASP A 214 -17.76 3.32 6.53
CA ASP A 214 -17.64 3.62 7.97
C ASP A 214 -16.98 2.51 8.79
N GLY A 215 -16.73 1.33 8.20
CA GLY A 215 -16.10 0.18 8.84
C GLY A 215 -16.92 -0.45 9.99
N VAL A 216 -18.13 0.01 10.25
CA VAL A 216 -18.92 -0.34 11.44
C VAL A 216 -20.32 -0.85 11.08
N THR A 217 -21.01 -0.15 10.20
CA THR A 217 -22.42 -0.45 9.86
C THR A 217 -22.53 -1.25 8.57
N ASN A 218 -23.76 -1.73 8.28
CA ASN A 218 -24.07 -2.33 6.99
C ASN A 218 -24.61 -1.32 5.98
N ASP A 219 -24.43 -0.04 6.19
CA ASP A 219 -24.96 1.01 5.33
C ASP A 219 -24.30 1.06 3.96
N TYR A 220 -23.10 0.47 3.82
CA TYR A 220 -22.46 0.23 2.52
C TYR A 220 -23.39 -0.57 1.56
N LYS A 221 -24.26 -1.46 2.09
CA LYS A 221 -25.27 -2.19 1.29
C LYS A 221 -26.37 -1.28 0.74
N LYS A 222 -26.49 -0.06 1.27
CA LYS A 222 -27.42 0.98 0.81
C LYS A 222 -26.73 2.06 -0.04
N GLY A 223 -25.44 1.86 -0.37
CA GLY A 223 -24.64 2.80 -1.17
C GLY A 223 -23.80 3.77 -0.36
N LEU A 224 -23.84 3.72 0.99
CA LEU A 224 -22.97 4.53 1.86
C LEU A 224 -21.54 3.94 1.90
N CYS A 225 -20.93 3.86 0.75
CA CYS A 225 -19.54 3.53 0.55
C CYS A 225 -18.94 4.48 -0.49
N ARG A 226 -17.61 4.50 -0.60
CA ARG A 226 -16.88 5.25 -1.61
C ARG A 226 -15.93 4.32 -2.33
N LYS A 227 -15.91 4.43 -3.66
CA LYS A 227 -14.94 3.76 -4.52
C LYS A 227 -14.18 4.83 -5.28
N THR A 228 -12.87 4.83 -5.15
CA THR A 228 -12.00 5.69 -5.94
C THR A 228 -11.21 4.82 -6.89
N THR A 229 -11.57 4.89 -8.18
CA THR A 229 -10.79 4.24 -9.24
C THR A 229 -9.55 5.07 -9.51
N ILE A 230 -8.39 4.45 -9.41
CA ILE A 230 -7.08 5.03 -9.69
C ILE A 230 -6.55 4.32 -10.93
N HIS A 231 -6.45 5.05 -12.05
CA HIS A 231 -5.95 4.52 -13.30
C HIS A 231 -4.61 5.18 -13.63
N MET A 232 -3.54 4.38 -13.67
CA MET A 232 -2.19 4.82 -13.99
C MET A 232 -1.78 4.32 -15.37
N SER A 233 -1.27 5.21 -16.22
CA SER A 233 -0.81 4.89 -17.58
C SER A 233 0.40 5.72 -17.98
N GLY A 234 1.13 5.23 -18.97
CA GLY A 234 2.30 5.89 -19.55
C GLY A 234 3.58 5.67 -18.76
N THR A 235 4.71 5.97 -19.41
CA THR A 235 6.07 5.80 -18.85
C THR A 235 6.85 7.11 -18.83
N ASP A 236 6.90 7.84 -19.93
CA ASP A 236 7.61 9.12 -20.02
C ASP A 236 6.73 10.30 -19.64
N VAL A 237 5.45 10.22 -19.95
CA VAL A 237 4.40 11.07 -19.38
C VAL A 237 3.46 10.15 -18.63
N VAL A 238 3.60 10.10 -17.31
CA VAL A 238 2.75 9.28 -16.46
C VAL A 238 1.49 10.08 -16.12
N LYS A 239 0.34 9.50 -16.43
CA LYS A 239 -0.98 10.04 -16.05
C LYS A 239 -1.61 9.13 -15.00
N VAL A 240 -2.17 9.75 -13.98
CA VAL A 240 -2.92 9.05 -12.93
C VAL A 240 -4.28 9.72 -12.82
N ASP A 241 -5.30 9.04 -13.27
CA ASP A 241 -6.68 9.50 -13.19
C ASP A 241 -7.34 8.95 -11.92
N PHE A 242 -7.86 9.85 -11.11
CA PHE A 242 -8.66 9.53 -9.94
C PHE A 242 -10.12 9.82 -10.25
N SER A 243 -10.98 8.83 -10.11
CA SER A 243 -12.42 8.95 -10.27
C SER A 243 -13.12 8.34 -9.08
N SER A 244 -13.94 9.12 -8.37
CA SER A 244 -14.63 8.67 -7.16
C SER A 244 -16.14 8.60 -7.37
N GLU A 245 -16.76 7.56 -6.84
CA GLU A 245 -18.21 7.35 -6.80
C GLU A 245 -18.66 6.91 -5.41
N GLY A 246 -19.95 7.10 -5.09
CA GLY A 246 -20.58 6.72 -3.83
C GLY A 246 -20.79 7.89 -2.89
N GLU A 247 -21.64 7.67 -1.88
CA GLU A 247 -22.16 8.72 -0.99
C GLU A 247 -21.34 8.87 0.32
N TYR A 248 -20.43 7.95 0.61
CA TYR A 248 -19.59 8.04 1.80
C TYR A 248 -18.55 9.15 1.66
N THR A 249 -18.51 10.03 2.66
CA THR A 249 -17.49 11.07 2.75
C THR A 249 -16.38 10.59 3.70
N ASP A 250 -15.23 10.28 3.13
CA ASP A 250 -14.05 9.88 3.88
C ASP A 250 -13.44 11.04 4.71
N PHE A 251 -12.44 10.71 5.53
CA PHE A 251 -11.72 11.67 6.36
C PHE A 251 -10.45 12.22 5.68
N VAL A 252 -10.14 11.79 4.47
CA VAL A 252 -8.90 12.13 3.75
C VAL A 252 -8.89 13.59 3.33
N LYS A 253 -7.95 14.35 3.89
CA LYS A 253 -7.74 15.79 3.60
C LYS A 253 -6.56 16.02 2.67
N ASP A 254 -5.53 15.18 2.81
CA ASP A 254 -4.24 15.37 2.17
C ASP A 254 -3.88 14.13 1.36
N MET A 255 -3.35 14.38 0.17
CA MET A 255 -2.85 13.34 -0.73
C MET A 255 -1.34 13.53 -0.92
N GLU A 256 -0.58 12.46 -0.77
CA GLU A 256 0.81 12.37 -1.16
C GLU A 256 0.99 11.19 -2.10
N VAL A 257 1.55 11.42 -3.27
CA VAL A 257 1.92 10.38 -4.24
C VAL A 257 3.43 10.24 -4.27
N GLU A 258 3.94 9.03 -4.01
CA GLU A 258 5.35 8.68 -4.20
C GLU A 258 5.46 7.84 -5.48
N MET A 259 5.87 8.48 -6.57
CA MET A 259 6.03 7.80 -7.86
C MET A 259 7.48 7.35 -8.02
N VAL A 260 7.66 6.05 -8.07
CA VAL A 260 8.98 5.42 -8.19
C VAL A 260 9.47 5.54 -9.64
N ARG A 261 10.53 6.31 -9.85
CA ARG A 261 11.19 6.45 -11.13
C ARG A 261 12.70 6.58 -10.93
N LYS A 262 13.46 5.72 -11.60
CA LYS A 262 14.90 5.60 -11.33
C LYS A 262 15.81 6.53 -12.10
N ASP A 263 15.44 6.91 -13.28
CA ASP A 263 16.37 7.44 -14.26
C ASP A 263 16.59 8.95 -14.14
N ARG A 264 15.55 9.73 -13.84
CA ARG A 264 15.65 11.20 -13.81
C ARG A 264 14.49 11.86 -13.05
N SER A 265 14.72 13.10 -12.63
CA SER A 265 13.67 14.00 -12.16
C SER A 265 12.69 14.31 -13.30
N PRO A 266 11.40 14.49 -13.03
CA PRO A 266 10.48 15.02 -14.02
C PRO A 266 10.83 16.46 -14.38
N PHE A 267 10.41 16.90 -15.56
CA PHE A 267 10.49 18.29 -15.98
C PHE A 267 9.37 19.12 -15.37
N TRP A 268 8.19 18.54 -15.24
CA TRP A 268 7.04 19.19 -14.63
C TRP A 268 6.05 18.17 -14.07
N VAL A 269 5.23 18.66 -13.15
CA VAL A 269 4.09 17.93 -12.56
C VAL A 269 2.88 18.86 -12.59
N ALA A 270 1.72 18.33 -12.94
CA ALA A 270 0.47 19.08 -12.94
C ALA A 270 -0.66 18.28 -12.29
N LEU A 271 -1.61 18.96 -11.68
CA LEU A 271 -2.85 18.44 -11.16
C LEU A 271 -4.01 19.11 -11.92
N GLY A 272 -4.71 18.34 -12.77
CA GLY A 272 -5.56 18.94 -13.80
C GLY A 272 -4.75 19.88 -14.70
N ASP A 273 -5.22 21.08 -14.88
CA ASP A 273 -4.55 22.12 -15.70
C ASP A 273 -3.51 22.94 -14.91
N GLU A 274 -3.40 22.73 -13.59
CA GLU A 274 -2.49 23.50 -12.74
C GLU A 274 -1.11 22.84 -12.66
N LYS A 275 -0.06 23.55 -13.14
CA LYS A 275 1.33 23.16 -12.90
C LYS A 275 1.69 23.37 -11.43
N LEU A 276 2.20 22.32 -10.78
CA LEU A 276 2.61 22.36 -9.39
C LEU A 276 4.02 22.92 -9.21
N GLU A 277 4.25 23.62 -8.11
CA GLU A 277 5.56 24.15 -7.74
C GLU A 277 6.58 23.05 -7.50
N HIS A 278 7.77 23.20 -8.08
CA HIS A 278 8.91 22.33 -7.86
C HIS A 278 9.76 22.82 -6.68
N PHE A 279 9.88 21.99 -5.67
CA PHE A 279 10.74 22.24 -4.51
C PHE A 279 12.07 21.50 -4.65
N LEU A 280 13.17 22.24 -4.67
CA LEU A 280 14.53 21.68 -4.68
C LEU A 280 15.00 21.28 -3.27
N ASN A 281 14.28 21.70 -2.23
CA ASN A 281 14.63 21.46 -0.84
C ASN A 281 13.51 20.71 -0.12
N ARG A 282 13.83 19.55 0.43
CA ARG A 282 12.88 18.67 1.14
C ARG A 282 12.15 19.38 2.27
N ARG A 283 12.83 20.18 3.08
CA ARG A 283 12.21 20.91 4.20
C ARG A 283 11.16 21.92 3.72
N LYS A 284 11.42 22.61 2.59
CA LYS A 284 10.44 23.54 1.99
C LYS A 284 9.23 22.77 1.44
N PHE A 285 9.47 21.64 0.77
CA PHE A 285 8.41 20.76 0.31
C PHE A 285 7.54 20.25 1.46
N ASP A 286 8.15 19.80 2.57
CA ASP A 286 7.41 19.30 3.73
C ASP A 286 6.50 20.37 4.35
N ALA A 287 6.92 21.62 4.32
CA ALA A 287 6.16 22.76 4.85
C ALA A 287 5.07 23.31 3.88
N ALA A 288 5.12 22.95 2.60
CA ALA A 288 4.16 23.43 1.60
C ALA A 288 2.86 22.62 1.66
N ALA A 289 1.72 23.23 1.30
CA ALA A 289 0.44 22.52 1.20
C ALA A 289 0.35 21.68 -0.07
N LYS A 290 0.96 22.13 -1.18
CA LYS A 290 1.00 21.41 -2.46
C LYS A 290 2.29 21.68 -3.21
N GLY A 291 2.66 20.75 -4.08
CA GLY A 291 3.85 20.84 -4.92
C GLY A 291 4.51 19.50 -5.10
N TRP A 292 5.70 19.48 -5.65
CA TRP A 292 6.45 18.26 -5.83
C TRP A 292 7.94 18.40 -5.53
N TYR A 293 8.56 17.27 -5.22
CA TYR A 293 9.98 17.14 -4.88
C TYR A 293 10.53 15.85 -5.48
N TYR A 294 11.74 15.89 -6.03
CA TYR A 294 12.42 14.69 -6.48
C TYR A 294 13.48 14.24 -5.47
N SER A 295 13.30 13.04 -4.96
CA SER A 295 14.26 12.41 -4.05
C SER A 295 15.37 11.71 -4.85
N GLN A 296 16.57 12.28 -4.85
CA GLN A 296 17.76 11.70 -5.49
C GLN A 296 18.13 10.34 -4.86
N THR A 297 17.93 10.19 -3.56
CA THR A 297 18.25 8.95 -2.84
C THR A 297 17.29 7.83 -3.19
N LYS A 298 15.98 8.09 -3.13
CA LYS A 298 14.95 7.11 -3.47
C LYS A 298 14.71 7.00 -4.97
N LYS A 299 15.21 7.96 -5.76
CA LYS A 299 14.88 8.11 -7.18
C LYS A 299 13.38 8.07 -7.42
N ALA A 300 12.64 8.81 -6.60
CA ALA A 300 11.20 8.90 -6.61
C ALA A 300 10.73 10.35 -6.62
N VAL A 301 9.60 10.58 -7.26
CA VAL A 301 8.90 11.86 -7.25
C VAL A 301 7.88 11.84 -6.13
N LEU A 302 7.96 12.81 -5.23
CA LEU A 302 6.95 13.03 -4.20
C LEU A 302 6.07 14.20 -4.65
N VAL A 303 4.77 13.98 -4.72
CA VAL A 303 3.77 14.99 -5.06
C VAL A 303 2.77 15.05 -3.93
N LYS A 304 2.46 16.24 -3.43
CA LYS A 304 1.40 16.42 -2.45
C LYS A 304 0.44 17.53 -2.82
N TYR A 305 -0.80 17.33 -2.44
CA TYR A 305 -1.90 18.26 -2.69
C TYR A 305 -3.08 17.98 -1.73
N PRO A 306 -3.89 19.01 -1.41
CA PRO A 306 -5.14 18.81 -0.69
C PRO A 306 -6.07 17.90 -1.49
N ASN A 307 -6.80 17.00 -0.82
CA ASN A 307 -7.77 16.12 -1.50
C ASN A 307 -8.91 16.95 -2.10
N PRO A 308 -9.01 17.07 -3.44
CA PRO A 308 -10.00 17.93 -4.07
C PRO A 308 -11.44 17.43 -3.94
N GLY A 309 -11.64 16.15 -3.61
CA GLY A 309 -12.95 15.56 -3.40
C GLY A 309 -13.68 16.03 -2.15
N ARG A 310 -12.99 16.72 -1.25
CA ARG A 310 -13.56 17.16 0.01
C ARG A 310 -14.25 18.52 -0.08
N ASP A 311 -13.82 19.40 -0.96
CA ASP A 311 -14.36 20.75 -1.10
C ASP A 311 -15.74 20.79 -1.76
N ILE A 312 -16.17 19.71 -2.40
CA ILE A 312 -17.45 19.64 -3.13
C ILE A 312 -18.65 19.42 -2.20
N ASN A 313 -18.44 18.83 -1.00
CA ASN A 313 -19.53 18.44 -0.08
C ASN A 313 -19.63 19.27 1.21
N HIS A 314 -18.69 20.16 1.50
CA HIS A 314 -18.79 21.06 2.64
C HIS A 314 -18.97 22.51 2.19
N GLY A 315 -20.22 22.87 1.84
CA GLY A 315 -20.65 24.26 1.84
C GLY A 315 -20.40 24.83 3.24
N ILE A 316 -19.44 25.75 3.37
CA ILE A 316 -19.34 26.63 4.53
C ILE A 316 -20.68 27.35 4.63
N ALA A 317 -21.45 27.10 5.66
CA ALA A 317 -22.65 27.86 5.97
C ALA A 317 -22.23 29.33 6.21
N GLY A 318 -22.44 30.15 5.24
CA GLY A 318 -22.26 31.60 5.33
C GLY A 318 -21.47 32.21 4.18
N ILE A 319 -22.19 32.90 3.31
CA ILE A 319 -21.81 33.85 2.27
C ILE A 319 -21.75 33.24 0.84
N GLY A 320 -22.82 33.49 0.07
CA GLY A 320 -22.88 33.40 -1.39
C GLY A 320 -23.26 32.03 -1.91
N GLN A 321 -24.43 31.91 -2.51
CA GLN A 321 -24.88 30.68 -3.19
C GLN A 321 -23.87 30.28 -4.26
N PRO A 322 -23.29 29.07 -4.19
CA PRO A 322 -22.55 28.50 -5.33
C PRO A 322 -23.60 28.11 -6.39
N GLN A 323 -23.34 28.47 -7.63
CA GLN A 323 -24.07 27.92 -8.76
C GLN A 323 -23.92 26.38 -8.73
N GLU A 324 -25.06 25.70 -8.71
CA GLU A 324 -25.14 24.26 -8.83
C GLU A 324 -24.56 23.84 -10.21
N SER A 325 -23.34 23.37 -10.23
CA SER A 325 -22.92 22.43 -11.25
C SER A 325 -23.03 21.03 -10.65
N LYS A 326 -24.23 20.49 -10.63
CA LYS A 326 -24.47 19.06 -10.48
C LYS A 326 -23.89 18.39 -11.73
N THR A 327 -22.64 17.95 -11.65
CA THR A 327 -22.17 16.89 -12.51
C THR A 327 -22.67 15.57 -11.89
N GLU A 328 -23.56 14.90 -12.60
CA GLU A 328 -24.09 13.56 -12.26
C GLU A 328 -23.01 12.46 -12.22
N ASN A 329 -21.74 12.80 -12.43
CA ASN A 329 -20.59 11.91 -12.39
C ASN A 329 -19.65 12.36 -11.28
N GLY A 330 -19.19 11.41 -10.46
CA GLY A 330 -18.28 11.63 -9.34
C GLY A 330 -17.04 12.42 -9.75
N MET A 331 -16.31 12.90 -8.74
CA MET A 331 -15.09 13.71 -8.94
C MET A 331 -14.08 12.98 -9.81
N GLN A 332 -13.59 13.66 -10.83
CA GLN A 332 -12.46 13.20 -11.66
C GLN A 332 -11.33 14.21 -11.60
N ILE A 333 -10.12 13.75 -11.30
CA ILE A 333 -8.91 14.56 -11.35
C ILE A 333 -7.74 13.75 -11.91
N THR A 334 -6.91 14.39 -12.73
CA THR A 334 -5.72 13.79 -13.32
C THR A 334 -4.46 14.40 -12.73
N LEU A 335 -3.57 13.54 -12.18
CA LEU A 335 -2.19 13.90 -11.88
C LEU A 335 -1.31 13.51 -13.07
N THR A 336 -0.57 14.48 -13.61
CA THR A 336 0.38 14.24 -14.70
C THR A 336 1.81 14.50 -14.21
N VAL A 337 2.70 13.54 -14.44
CA VAL A 337 4.14 13.65 -14.14
C VAL A 337 4.89 13.42 -15.44
N SER A 338 5.52 14.48 -15.99
CA SER A 338 6.22 14.42 -17.27
C SER A 338 7.72 14.35 -17.09
N PHE A 339 8.30 13.32 -17.68
CA PHE A 339 9.74 13.14 -17.84
C PHE A 339 10.22 13.55 -19.25
N GLU A 340 9.33 14.11 -20.08
CA GLU A 340 9.63 14.70 -21.37
C GLU A 340 9.63 16.22 -21.27
N ASP A 341 10.56 16.86 -22.00
CA ASP A 341 10.61 18.32 -22.12
C ASP A 341 9.49 18.78 -23.05
N PHE A 342 8.68 19.73 -22.60
CA PHE A 342 7.54 20.25 -23.36
C PHE A 342 7.93 21.07 -24.59
N ASP A 343 9.13 21.64 -24.60
CA ASP A 343 9.52 22.61 -25.61
C ASP A 343 9.82 22.01 -26.99
N LEU A 344 9.75 20.68 -27.13
CA LEU A 344 10.00 19.98 -28.41
C LEU A 344 8.74 19.55 -29.18
N ILE A 345 7.55 19.65 -28.58
CA ILE A 345 6.29 19.18 -29.19
C ILE A 345 5.33 20.35 -29.56
N GLY A 346 5.64 21.56 -29.19
CA GLY A 346 4.77 22.73 -29.30
C GLY A 346 5.28 23.87 -30.16
N MET A 347 6.17 23.60 -31.14
CA MET A 347 6.52 24.56 -32.20
C MET A 347 6.23 24.00 -33.58
#